data_c16ecd46e968b1b5e2171ab9534bb63f
#
_entry.id   c16ecd46e968b1b5e2171ab9534bb63f
#
_cell.length_a   1.000
_cell.length_b   1.000
_cell.length_c   1.000
_cell.angle_alpha   90.00
_cell.angle_beta   90.00
_cell.angle_gamma   90.00
#
_symmetry.space_group_name_H-M   'P 1'
#
loop_
_entity.id
_entity.type
_entity.pdbx_description
1 polymer ?
#
loop_
_entity_poly.entity_id
_entity_poly.type
_entity_poly.pdbx_seq_one_letter_code
_entity_poly.pdbx_strand_id
1 'polypeptide(L)'
;MSAPHATRSTALHAGAWWVWALGLATAASRTTNPLLLGLLIGVAGYVVAVRRTDAPWARSYGAFVRLGLVVLGIRLVFAFVLGSPIPGTHTLVTLPELPLPDWAKGVRVGGRVTAEGMLFALYDGLKLATLLICVGAANALANPARLLKSLPGALYEAGVAVVVAMTFAPHLVADVQRLRAARRLRGRPDRGAKALLQVGLPVLEGALERSVALAAAMDARGYGRTAQVPPAVRRLTSVLTLGGLLGVCAGTYGLLGDSGGGYGLPLLAVGLGAAMAGLWLGGRRSVRTRYRPEPWGVRAWLVSGSGVAVAALMIAANGYAPGALHPPAVPLTAPVLPLWPAFSLLVGLVPAVVAPVPARAGGGVGAGRSARSSSPTRSASSALSASSASSALSASSASSALSASSASSVRPSASGPFTKEPTQ
;
A
#
# COMPACT_ATOMS: atom_id res chain seq x y z
N MET A 1 23.32 32.32 18.62
CA MET A 1 22.97 30.90 18.68
C MET A 1 22.02 30.65 17.49
N SER A 2 22.57 30.23 16.34
CA SER A 2 21.82 29.95 15.13
C SER A 2 21.19 28.55 15.27
N ALA A 3 19.86 28.49 15.28
CA ALA A 3 19.12 27.23 15.29
C ALA A 3 19.54 26.36 14.08
N PRO A 4 19.79 25.06 14.27
CA PRO A 4 20.11 24.18 13.16
C PRO A 4 18.91 24.17 12.19
N HIS A 5 19.13 24.61 10.96
CA HIS A 5 18.18 24.49 9.88
C HIS A 5 17.76 23.04 9.77
N ALA A 6 16.54 22.74 10.24
CA ALA A 6 15.92 21.44 10.05
C ALA A 6 15.96 21.11 8.56
N THR A 7 16.81 20.17 8.18
CA THR A 7 16.90 19.64 6.82
C THR A 7 15.51 19.25 6.39
N ARG A 8 14.90 20.10 5.52
CA ARG A 8 13.61 19.80 4.90
C ARG A 8 13.75 18.43 4.29
N SER A 9 12.90 17.47 4.67
CA SER A 9 12.91 16.15 4.08
C SER A 9 12.71 16.32 2.58
N THR A 10 13.77 16.08 1.81
CA THR A 10 13.78 16.22 0.35
C THR A 10 12.99 15.09 -0.34
N ALA A 11 12.33 14.24 0.44
CA ALA A 11 11.59 13.11 -0.08
C ALA A 11 10.33 13.58 -0.81
N LEU A 12 10.15 13.04 -2.02
CA LEU A 12 9.02 13.32 -2.89
C LEU A 12 7.69 12.84 -2.26
N HIS A 13 6.60 13.52 -2.58
CA HIS A 13 5.25 13.10 -2.14
C HIS A 13 4.94 11.69 -2.68
N ALA A 14 4.50 10.77 -1.80
CA ALA A 14 4.27 9.38 -2.16
C ALA A 14 3.24 9.20 -3.29
N GLY A 15 2.21 10.07 -3.33
CA GLY A 15 1.20 10.06 -4.38
C GLY A 15 1.74 10.35 -5.79
N ALA A 16 2.84 11.12 -5.92
CA ALA A 16 3.42 11.41 -7.23
C ALA A 16 3.97 10.15 -7.92
N TRP A 17 4.55 9.22 -7.15
CA TRP A 17 5.02 7.94 -7.66
C TRP A 17 3.87 7.05 -8.15
N TRP A 18 2.74 7.07 -7.44
CA TRP A 18 1.56 6.32 -7.86
C TRP A 18 0.94 6.88 -9.13
N VAL A 19 0.79 8.21 -9.25
CA VAL A 19 0.28 8.84 -10.47
C VAL A 19 1.18 8.53 -11.66
N TRP A 20 2.50 8.63 -11.49
CA TRP A 20 3.47 8.28 -12.52
C TRP A 20 3.34 6.81 -12.96
N ALA A 21 3.31 5.88 -12.01
CA ALA A 21 3.23 4.45 -12.32
C ALA A 21 1.89 4.05 -12.94
N LEU A 22 0.77 4.66 -12.49
CA LEU A 22 -0.54 4.47 -13.11
C LEU A 22 -0.58 5.03 -14.53
N GLY A 23 0.13 6.14 -14.79
CA GLY A 23 0.31 6.65 -16.14
C GLY A 23 1.03 5.66 -17.06
N LEU A 24 2.14 5.04 -16.58
CA LEU A 24 2.84 3.98 -17.31
C LEU A 24 1.96 2.73 -17.49
N ALA A 25 1.20 2.34 -16.47
CA ALA A 25 0.26 1.22 -16.57
C ALA A 25 -0.85 1.49 -17.59
N THR A 26 -1.38 2.73 -17.63
CA THR A 26 -2.34 3.14 -18.66
C THR A 26 -1.71 3.04 -20.06
N ALA A 27 -0.47 3.49 -20.23
CA ALA A 27 0.25 3.34 -21.49
C ALA A 27 0.42 1.86 -21.88
N ALA A 28 0.81 0.99 -20.93
CA ALA A 28 0.93 -0.45 -21.15
C ALA A 28 -0.40 -1.10 -21.55
N SER A 29 -1.52 -0.63 -20.98
CA SER A 29 -2.85 -1.15 -21.33
C SER A 29 -3.27 -0.85 -22.79
N ARG A 30 -2.68 0.19 -23.40
CA ARG A 30 -3.00 0.68 -24.75
C ARG A 30 -2.13 0.07 -25.86
N THR A 31 -1.25 -0.85 -25.55
CA THR A 31 -0.41 -1.51 -26.56
C THR A 31 -0.23 -2.98 -26.28
N THR A 32 -0.11 -3.76 -27.36
CA THR A 32 0.34 -5.16 -27.33
C THR A 32 1.69 -5.33 -28.03
N ASN A 33 2.29 -4.22 -28.49
CA ASN A 33 3.59 -4.28 -29.15
C ASN A 33 4.70 -4.65 -28.13
N PRO A 34 5.38 -5.79 -28.29
CA PRO A 34 6.36 -6.28 -27.31
C PRO A 34 7.57 -5.35 -27.17
N LEU A 35 7.94 -4.61 -28.22
CA LEU A 35 9.05 -3.65 -28.16
C LEU A 35 8.70 -2.44 -27.28
N LEU A 36 7.48 -1.92 -27.38
CA LEU A 36 7.00 -0.83 -26.53
C LEU A 36 6.83 -1.30 -25.08
N LEU A 37 6.30 -2.50 -24.86
CA LEU A 37 6.19 -3.10 -23.53
C LEU A 37 7.57 -3.33 -22.90
N GLY A 38 8.54 -3.82 -23.67
CA GLY A 38 9.94 -3.94 -23.23
C GLY A 38 10.56 -2.59 -22.85
N LEU A 39 10.28 -1.54 -23.64
CA LEU A 39 10.72 -0.19 -23.34
C LEU A 39 10.10 0.34 -22.04
N LEU A 40 8.80 0.10 -21.81
CA LEU A 40 8.11 0.46 -20.55
C LEU A 40 8.72 -0.25 -19.34
N ILE A 41 9.01 -1.56 -19.47
CA ILE A 41 9.71 -2.32 -18.42
C ILE A 41 11.08 -1.72 -18.16
N GLY A 42 11.82 -1.37 -19.22
CA GLY A 42 13.12 -0.71 -19.12
C GLY A 42 13.05 0.64 -18.41
N VAL A 43 12.08 1.51 -18.77
CA VAL A 43 11.83 2.82 -18.13
C VAL A 43 11.51 2.63 -16.65
N ALA A 44 10.54 1.76 -16.32
CA ALA A 44 10.15 1.49 -14.94
C ALA A 44 11.33 0.92 -14.13
N GLY A 45 12.03 -0.06 -14.67
CA GLY A 45 13.20 -0.68 -14.04
C GLY A 45 14.35 0.29 -13.81
N TYR A 46 14.66 1.14 -14.77
CA TYR A 46 15.71 2.15 -14.65
C TYR A 46 15.39 3.18 -13.57
N VAL A 47 14.16 3.73 -13.56
CA VAL A 47 13.74 4.67 -12.54
C VAL A 47 13.79 4.04 -11.14
N VAL A 48 13.34 2.79 -11.00
CA VAL A 48 13.46 2.06 -9.72
C VAL A 48 14.93 1.84 -9.35
N ALA A 49 15.78 1.41 -10.27
CA ALA A 49 17.20 1.16 -9.98
C ALA A 49 17.94 2.41 -9.50
N VAL A 50 17.62 3.59 -10.06
CA VAL A 50 18.27 4.87 -9.72
C VAL A 50 17.67 5.49 -8.46
N ARG A 51 16.38 5.28 -8.17
CA ARG A 51 15.64 6.03 -7.13
C ARG A 51 15.12 5.17 -5.98
N ARG A 52 15.28 3.85 -6.00
CA ARG A 52 14.90 3.01 -4.86
C ARG A 52 15.72 3.34 -3.62
N THR A 53 15.09 3.28 -2.47
CA THR A 53 15.72 3.37 -1.14
C THR A 53 16.13 1.97 -0.66
N ASP A 54 17.03 1.91 0.35
CA ASP A 54 17.38 0.63 1.01
C ASP A 54 16.30 0.10 1.96
N ALA A 55 15.12 0.68 1.93
CA ALA A 55 13.99 0.33 2.79
C ALA A 55 13.44 -1.07 2.46
N PRO A 56 12.87 -1.79 3.46
CA PRO A 56 12.35 -3.15 3.27
C PRO A 56 11.31 -3.27 2.14
N TRP A 57 10.45 -2.25 1.96
CA TRP A 57 9.43 -2.24 0.92
C TRP A 57 10.02 -2.07 -0.49
N ALA A 58 11.18 -1.44 -0.64
CA ALA A 58 11.83 -1.28 -1.94
C ALA A 58 12.30 -2.61 -2.54
N ARG A 59 12.48 -3.63 -1.71
CA ARG A 59 12.80 -5.00 -2.15
C ARG A 59 11.63 -5.70 -2.82
N SER A 60 10.40 -5.21 -2.63
CA SER A 60 9.20 -5.78 -3.23
C SER A 60 9.20 -5.74 -4.75
N TYR A 61 9.95 -4.81 -5.38
CA TYR A 61 10.04 -4.72 -6.85
C TYR A 61 10.44 -6.05 -7.50
N GLY A 62 11.45 -6.73 -6.93
CA GLY A 62 11.88 -8.04 -7.42
C GLY A 62 10.79 -9.11 -7.31
N ALA A 63 9.92 -9.03 -6.30
CA ALA A 63 8.78 -9.93 -6.17
C ALA A 63 7.73 -9.67 -7.27
N PHE A 64 7.45 -8.40 -7.59
CA PHE A 64 6.55 -8.05 -8.69
C PHE A 64 7.08 -8.46 -10.07
N VAL A 65 8.39 -8.32 -10.30
CA VAL A 65 9.02 -8.81 -11.54
C VAL A 65 8.89 -10.34 -11.64
N ARG A 66 9.17 -11.07 -10.55
CA ARG A 66 8.99 -12.53 -10.52
C ARG A 66 7.52 -12.92 -10.75
N LEU A 67 6.59 -12.20 -10.11
CA LEU A 67 5.16 -12.42 -10.30
C LEU A 67 4.74 -12.19 -11.75
N GLY A 68 5.23 -11.13 -12.40
CA GLY A 68 5.01 -10.86 -13.81
C GLY A 68 5.53 -11.98 -14.71
N LEU A 69 6.72 -12.51 -14.40
CA LEU A 69 7.29 -13.67 -15.12
C LEU A 69 6.46 -14.95 -14.93
N VAL A 70 5.97 -15.18 -13.70
CA VAL A 70 5.08 -16.30 -13.40
C VAL A 70 3.77 -16.18 -14.17
N VAL A 71 3.15 -14.99 -14.20
CA VAL A 71 1.92 -14.74 -14.97
C VAL A 71 2.14 -14.96 -16.45
N LEU A 72 3.26 -14.48 -16.99
CA LEU A 72 3.65 -14.74 -18.39
C LEU A 72 3.81 -16.24 -18.64
N GLY A 73 4.51 -16.95 -17.76
CA GLY A 73 4.70 -18.42 -17.86
C GLY A 73 3.37 -19.18 -17.82
N ILE A 74 2.50 -18.83 -16.87
CA ILE A 74 1.14 -19.43 -16.77
C ILE A 74 0.37 -19.18 -18.07
N ARG A 75 0.42 -17.96 -18.61
CA ARG A 75 -0.28 -17.61 -19.86
C ARG A 75 0.19 -18.45 -21.05
N LEU A 76 1.51 -18.65 -21.17
CA LEU A 76 2.09 -19.51 -22.20
C LEU A 76 1.74 -20.98 -22.02
N VAL A 77 1.75 -21.48 -20.77
CA VAL A 77 1.34 -22.86 -20.48
C VAL A 77 -0.11 -23.08 -20.83
N PHE A 78 -1.01 -22.16 -20.48
CA PHE A 78 -2.41 -22.25 -20.83
C PHE A 78 -2.62 -22.19 -22.36
N ALA A 79 -1.92 -21.33 -23.06
CA ALA A 79 -1.98 -21.26 -24.52
C ALA A 79 -1.50 -22.56 -25.19
N PHE A 80 -0.50 -23.23 -24.59
CA PHE A 80 -0.01 -24.51 -25.06
C PHE A 80 -1.03 -25.65 -24.78
N VAL A 81 -1.57 -25.72 -23.56
CA VAL A 81 -2.45 -26.83 -23.12
C VAL A 81 -3.87 -26.72 -23.71
N LEU A 82 -4.42 -25.49 -23.78
CA LEU A 82 -5.79 -25.27 -24.27
C LEU A 82 -5.86 -25.13 -25.79
N GLY A 83 -4.71 -25.14 -26.47
CA GLY A 83 -4.63 -24.85 -27.89
C GLY A 83 -4.81 -23.39 -28.23
N SER A 84 -4.58 -23.02 -29.49
CA SER A 84 -4.70 -21.63 -29.92
C SER A 84 -6.16 -21.24 -30.16
N PRO A 85 -6.66 -20.15 -29.55
CA PRO A 85 -7.99 -19.60 -29.85
C PRO A 85 -8.04 -18.93 -31.24
N ILE A 86 -6.88 -18.69 -31.87
CA ILE A 86 -6.76 -18.01 -33.16
C ILE A 86 -6.33 -19.04 -34.21
N PRO A 87 -7.05 -19.12 -35.34
CA PRO A 87 -6.64 -19.95 -36.45
C PRO A 87 -5.34 -19.41 -37.04
N GLY A 88 -4.30 -20.21 -37.00
CA GLY A 88 -2.97 -19.88 -37.56
C GLY A 88 -2.58 -20.83 -38.68
N THR A 89 -1.65 -20.38 -39.52
CA THR A 89 -1.13 -21.16 -40.65
C THR A 89 0.03 -22.08 -40.25
N HIS A 90 0.77 -21.71 -39.19
CA HIS A 90 1.95 -22.45 -38.73
C HIS A 90 1.61 -23.29 -37.50
N THR A 91 1.25 -24.57 -37.71
CA THR A 91 1.00 -25.52 -36.62
C THR A 91 2.34 -26.02 -36.04
N LEU A 92 2.58 -25.78 -34.77
CA LEU A 92 3.77 -26.29 -34.05
C LEU A 92 3.58 -27.73 -33.58
N VAL A 93 2.45 -27.99 -32.94
CA VAL A 93 2.10 -29.30 -32.39
C VAL A 93 0.60 -29.48 -32.44
N THR A 94 0.15 -30.70 -32.74
CA THR A 94 -1.26 -31.11 -32.61
C THR A 94 -1.41 -31.98 -31.39
N LEU A 95 -2.06 -31.46 -30.34
CA LEU A 95 -2.38 -32.21 -29.14
C LEU A 95 -3.67 -33.00 -29.37
N PRO A 96 -3.81 -34.23 -28.83
CA PRO A 96 -5.07 -34.95 -28.88
C PRO A 96 -6.16 -34.16 -28.16
N GLU A 97 -7.32 -34.02 -28.80
CA GLU A 97 -8.47 -33.35 -28.19
C GLU A 97 -9.08 -34.27 -27.16
N LEU A 98 -9.14 -33.84 -25.90
CA LEU A 98 -9.82 -34.56 -24.82
C LEU A 98 -11.32 -34.23 -24.88
N PRO A 99 -12.21 -35.20 -25.07
CA PRO A 99 -13.65 -34.97 -25.00
C PRO A 99 -14.04 -34.66 -23.54
N LEU A 100 -14.35 -33.38 -23.29
CA LEU A 100 -14.83 -32.96 -21.98
C LEU A 100 -16.33 -33.22 -21.82
N PRO A 101 -16.77 -33.53 -20.59
CA PRO A 101 -18.19 -33.70 -20.27
C PRO A 101 -19.02 -32.44 -20.60
N ASP A 102 -20.32 -32.63 -20.84
CA ASP A 102 -21.26 -31.55 -21.27
C ASP A 102 -21.32 -30.33 -20.33
N TRP A 103 -20.97 -30.47 -19.07
CA TRP A 103 -20.89 -29.34 -18.10
C TRP A 103 -19.75 -28.39 -18.38
N ALA A 104 -18.71 -28.80 -19.10
CA ALA A 104 -17.55 -28.00 -19.46
C ALA A 104 -17.59 -27.49 -20.91
N LYS A 105 -18.78 -27.40 -21.52
CA LYS A 105 -18.98 -26.88 -22.88
C LYS A 105 -18.40 -25.47 -23.00
N GLY A 106 -17.38 -25.32 -23.85
CA GLY A 106 -16.67 -24.04 -24.07
C GLY A 106 -15.19 -24.07 -23.76
N VAL A 107 -14.72 -25.04 -22.97
CA VAL A 107 -13.26 -25.24 -22.72
C VAL A 107 -12.80 -26.36 -23.63
N ARG A 108 -11.91 -26.07 -24.57
CA ARG A 108 -11.21 -27.06 -25.41
C ARG A 108 -9.85 -27.35 -24.78
N VAL A 109 -9.57 -28.60 -24.41
CA VAL A 109 -8.26 -29.03 -23.96
C VAL A 109 -7.63 -29.84 -25.06
N GLY A 110 -6.46 -29.38 -25.55
CA GLY A 110 -5.83 -29.92 -26.72
C GLY A 110 -6.20 -29.18 -28.02
N GLY A 111 -5.90 -29.79 -29.16
CA GLY A 111 -6.08 -29.20 -30.47
C GLY A 111 -4.79 -28.70 -31.11
N ARG A 112 -4.92 -27.84 -32.11
CA ARG A 112 -3.75 -27.33 -32.85
C ARG A 112 -3.10 -26.17 -32.08
N VAL A 113 -1.87 -26.35 -31.64
CA VAL A 113 -1.04 -25.27 -31.12
C VAL A 113 -0.34 -24.59 -32.30
N THR A 114 -0.70 -23.33 -32.56
CA THR A 114 -0.12 -22.55 -33.65
C THR A 114 0.91 -21.55 -33.13
N ALA A 115 1.91 -21.23 -33.94
CA ALA A 115 2.92 -20.21 -33.59
C ALA A 115 2.29 -18.84 -33.37
N GLU A 116 1.30 -18.50 -34.16
CA GLU A 116 0.53 -17.27 -34.07
C GLU A 116 -0.21 -17.15 -32.72
N GLY A 117 -0.81 -18.25 -32.24
CA GLY A 117 -1.48 -18.30 -30.96
C GLY A 117 -0.52 -18.18 -29.78
N MET A 118 0.66 -18.80 -29.88
CA MET A 118 1.70 -18.65 -28.85
C MET A 118 2.23 -17.22 -28.79
N LEU A 119 2.44 -16.56 -29.95
CA LEU A 119 2.85 -15.16 -29.99
C LEU A 119 1.78 -14.23 -29.42
N PHE A 120 0.52 -14.47 -29.75
CA PHE A 120 -0.58 -13.72 -29.14
C PHE A 120 -0.60 -13.85 -27.62
N ALA A 121 -0.47 -15.07 -27.12
CA ALA A 121 -0.40 -15.33 -25.68
C ALA A 121 0.82 -14.67 -25.02
N LEU A 122 1.95 -14.65 -25.72
CA LEU A 122 3.17 -13.95 -25.28
C LEU A 122 2.95 -12.44 -25.18
N TYR A 123 2.35 -11.81 -26.18
CA TYR A 123 2.10 -10.37 -26.20
C TYR A 123 1.10 -9.96 -25.09
N ASP A 124 0.03 -10.72 -24.94
CA ASP A 124 -0.96 -10.48 -23.89
C ASP A 124 -0.39 -10.76 -22.49
N GLY A 125 0.36 -11.84 -22.34
CA GLY A 125 1.09 -12.14 -21.09
C GLY A 125 2.12 -11.08 -20.73
N LEU A 126 2.87 -10.57 -21.71
CA LEU A 126 3.84 -9.50 -21.52
C LEU A 126 3.17 -8.19 -21.12
N LYS A 127 2.00 -7.89 -21.69
CA LYS A 127 1.17 -6.75 -21.28
C LYS A 127 0.78 -6.85 -19.79
N LEU A 128 0.27 -8.00 -19.35
CA LEU A 128 -0.07 -8.23 -17.94
C LEU A 128 1.16 -8.14 -17.03
N ALA A 129 2.29 -8.71 -17.44
CA ALA A 129 3.54 -8.62 -16.71
C ALA A 129 4.00 -7.16 -16.56
N THR A 130 3.91 -6.36 -17.64
CA THR A 130 4.27 -4.94 -17.62
C THR A 130 3.38 -4.15 -16.66
N LEU A 131 2.08 -4.39 -16.63
CA LEU A 131 1.14 -3.77 -15.67
C LEU A 131 1.56 -4.07 -14.22
N LEU A 132 1.87 -5.33 -13.92
CA LEU A 132 2.35 -5.74 -12.59
C LEU A 132 3.68 -5.07 -12.22
N ILE A 133 4.60 -4.94 -13.17
CA ILE A 133 5.90 -4.28 -12.97
C ILE A 133 5.72 -2.79 -12.71
N CYS A 134 4.79 -2.11 -13.40
CA CYS A 134 4.45 -0.71 -13.13
C CYS A 134 3.90 -0.52 -11.71
N VAL A 135 2.98 -1.38 -11.26
CA VAL A 135 2.48 -1.36 -9.88
C VAL A 135 3.60 -1.67 -8.88
N GLY A 136 4.46 -2.61 -9.21
CA GLY A 136 5.67 -2.93 -8.43
C GLY A 136 6.62 -1.75 -8.28
N ALA A 137 6.78 -0.94 -9.34
CA ALA A 137 7.58 0.28 -9.30
C ALA A 137 6.96 1.33 -8.36
N ALA A 138 5.64 1.53 -8.39
CA ALA A 138 4.95 2.38 -7.43
C ALA A 138 5.20 1.94 -5.99
N ASN A 139 5.01 0.66 -5.70
CA ASN A 139 5.23 0.11 -4.35
C ASN A 139 6.68 0.23 -3.87
N ALA A 140 7.65 0.08 -4.77
CA ALA A 140 9.07 0.17 -4.41
C ALA A 140 9.52 1.61 -4.13
N LEU A 141 8.96 2.59 -4.85
CA LEU A 141 9.34 3.99 -4.76
C LEU A 141 8.51 4.78 -3.74
N ALA A 142 7.23 4.46 -3.60
CA ALA A 142 6.33 5.10 -2.65
C ALA A 142 6.43 4.45 -1.26
N ASN A 143 6.62 5.25 -0.22
CA ASN A 143 6.51 4.78 1.15
C ASN A 143 5.03 4.61 1.51
N PRO A 144 4.55 3.39 1.81
CA PRO A 144 3.13 3.14 2.05
C PRO A 144 2.60 3.89 3.28
N ALA A 145 3.38 4.05 4.34
CA ALA A 145 2.98 4.79 5.53
C ALA A 145 2.82 6.31 5.24
N ARG A 146 3.60 6.87 4.31
CA ARG A 146 3.45 8.27 3.88
C ARG A 146 2.25 8.45 2.96
N LEU A 147 1.97 7.46 2.11
CA LEU A 147 0.78 7.47 1.25
C LEU A 147 -0.50 7.53 2.10
N LEU A 148 -0.58 6.70 3.14
CA LEU A 148 -1.73 6.67 4.06
C LEU A 148 -1.93 7.99 4.82
N LYS A 149 -0.84 8.72 5.13
CA LYS A 149 -0.93 10.07 5.73
C LYS A 149 -1.49 11.12 4.78
N SER A 150 -1.43 10.90 3.48
CA SER A 150 -1.95 11.82 2.46
C SER A 150 -3.44 11.63 2.17
N LEU A 151 -4.09 10.64 2.79
CA LEU A 151 -5.52 10.39 2.62
C LEU A 151 -6.37 11.60 3.00
N PRO A 152 -7.50 11.81 2.32
CA PRO A 152 -8.47 12.84 2.69
C PRO A 152 -8.90 12.71 4.15
N GLY A 153 -9.21 13.84 4.81
CA GLY A 153 -9.58 13.86 6.21
C GLY A 153 -10.78 12.98 6.57
N ALA A 154 -11.67 12.71 5.61
CA ALA A 154 -12.80 11.80 5.78
C ALA A 154 -12.36 10.33 6.01
N LEU A 155 -11.21 9.93 5.44
CA LEU A 155 -10.65 8.58 5.56
C LEU A 155 -9.52 8.50 6.60
N TYR A 156 -9.31 9.55 7.39
CA TYR A 156 -8.20 9.64 8.32
C TYR A 156 -8.21 8.51 9.37
N GLU A 157 -9.37 8.19 9.92
CA GLU A 157 -9.50 7.14 10.95
C GLU A 157 -9.11 5.77 10.38
N ALA A 158 -9.59 5.45 9.18
CA ALA A 158 -9.18 4.25 8.47
C ALA A 158 -7.67 4.27 8.17
N GLY A 159 -7.13 5.41 7.74
CA GLY A 159 -5.69 5.59 7.50
C GLY A 159 -4.85 5.35 8.75
N VAL A 160 -5.27 5.87 9.92
CA VAL A 160 -4.60 5.63 11.20
C VAL A 160 -4.65 4.16 11.57
N ALA A 161 -5.82 3.51 11.44
CA ALA A 161 -5.96 2.08 11.73
C ALA A 161 -5.00 1.23 10.87
N VAL A 162 -4.90 1.53 9.56
CA VAL A 162 -3.98 0.83 8.66
C VAL A 162 -2.51 1.11 9.03
N VAL A 163 -2.14 2.35 9.35
CA VAL A 163 -0.76 2.67 9.80
C VAL A 163 -0.42 1.91 11.08
N VAL A 164 -1.33 1.86 12.05
CA VAL A 164 -1.16 1.09 13.28
C VAL A 164 -0.98 -0.39 12.93
N ALA A 165 -1.83 -0.96 12.09
CA ALA A 165 -1.72 -2.36 11.67
C ALA A 165 -0.37 -2.65 10.98
N MET A 166 0.09 -1.77 10.09
CA MET A 166 1.38 -1.90 9.41
C MET A 166 2.59 -1.83 10.36
N THR A 167 2.48 -1.08 11.46
CA THR A 167 3.54 -1.03 12.48
C THR A 167 3.47 -2.23 13.42
N PHE A 168 2.27 -2.76 13.65
CA PHE A 168 2.05 -3.91 14.53
C PHE A 168 2.56 -5.24 13.92
N ALA A 169 2.35 -5.43 12.61
CA ALA A 169 2.71 -6.67 11.92
C ALA A 169 4.20 -7.07 12.08
N PRO A 170 5.20 -6.17 11.91
CA PRO A 170 6.60 -6.51 12.17
C PRO A 170 6.87 -6.89 13.63
N HIS A 171 6.18 -6.26 14.59
CA HIS A 171 6.33 -6.60 16.01
C HIS A 171 5.80 -8.01 16.31
N LEU A 172 4.64 -8.38 15.76
CA LEU A 172 4.10 -9.74 15.89
C LEU A 172 5.06 -10.79 15.32
N VAL A 173 5.64 -10.53 14.14
CA VAL A 173 6.63 -11.43 13.53
C VAL A 173 7.86 -11.57 14.44
N ALA A 174 8.36 -10.48 15.01
CA ALA A 174 9.50 -10.52 15.93
C ALA A 174 9.17 -11.30 17.21
N ASP A 175 7.97 -11.16 17.76
CA ASP A 175 7.53 -11.89 18.95
C ASP A 175 7.40 -13.39 18.68
N VAL A 176 6.82 -13.77 17.53
CA VAL A 176 6.80 -15.18 17.08
C VAL A 176 8.20 -15.75 16.99
N GLN A 177 9.15 -15.00 16.39
CA GLN A 177 10.53 -15.46 16.25
C GLN A 177 11.22 -15.61 17.61
N ARG A 178 11.04 -14.65 18.53
CA ARG A 178 11.57 -14.70 19.90
C ARG A 178 11.03 -15.91 20.67
N LEU A 179 9.71 -16.13 20.59
CA LEU A 179 9.08 -17.25 21.28
C LEU A 179 9.54 -18.61 20.73
N ARG A 180 9.66 -18.72 19.40
CA ARG A 180 10.23 -19.92 18.76
C ARG A 180 11.67 -20.17 19.18
N ALA A 181 12.51 -19.13 19.19
CA ALA A 181 13.90 -19.25 19.66
C ALA A 181 13.97 -19.71 21.13
N ALA A 182 13.18 -19.12 22.02
CA ALA A 182 13.10 -19.50 23.42
C ALA A 182 12.64 -20.96 23.62
N ARG A 183 11.69 -21.45 22.80
CA ARG A 183 11.22 -22.84 22.84
C ARG A 183 12.28 -23.82 22.36
N ARG A 184 13.03 -23.47 21.30
CA ARG A 184 14.16 -24.28 20.82
C ARG A 184 15.23 -24.46 21.91
N LEU A 185 15.56 -23.38 22.61
CA LEU A 185 16.50 -23.43 23.73
C LEU A 185 16.02 -24.34 24.89
N ARG A 186 14.70 -24.50 25.04
CA ARG A 186 14.09 -25.40 26.02
C ARG A 186 13.87 -26.84 25.49
N GLY A 187 14.43 -27.21 24.33
CA GLY A 187 14.30 -28.53 23.73
C GLY A 187 12.90 -28.92 23.28
N ARG A 188 11.96 -27.95 23.16
CA ARG A 188 10.59 -28.26 22.72
C ARG A 188 10.51 -28.27 21.19
N PRO A 189 9.76 -29.24 20.60
CA PRO A 189 9.60 -29.33 19.15
C PRO A 189 8.91 -28.09 18.59
N ASP A 190 9.49 -27.53 17.50
CA ASP A 190 9.04 -26.30 16.86
C ASP A 190 8.16 -26.57 15.61
N ARG A 191 7.70 -27.81 15.43
CA ARG A 191 6.95 -28.30 14.26
C ARG A 191 5.59 -28.86 14.66
N GLY A 192 4.59 -28.69 13.77
CA GLY A 192 3.24 -29.21 13.94
C GLY A 192 2.22 -28.16 14.43
N ALA A 193 0.92 -28.47 14.27
CA ALA A 193 -0.19 -27.59 14.61
C ALA A 193 -0.24 -27.22 16.10
N LYS A 194 0.12 -28.17 16.99
CA LYS A 194 0.20 -27.93 18.45
C LYS A 194 1.29 -26.90 18.79
N ALA A 195 2.43 -26.93 18.09
CA ALA A 195 3.49 -25.95 18.30
C ALA A 195 3.06 -24.56 17.84
N LEU A 196 2.28 -24.47 16.75
CA LEU A 196 1.74 -23.22 16.23
C LEU A 196 0.76 -22.58 17.24
N LEU A 197 -0.17 -23.36 17.81
CA LEU A 197 -1.11 -22.86 18.82
C LEU A 197 -0.38 -22.42 20.10
N GLN A 198 0.60 -23.18 20.56
CA GLN A 198 1.36 -22.84 21.76
C GLN A 198 2.28 -21.62 21.61
N VAL A 199 2.62 -21.22 20.39
CA VAL A 199 3.31 -19.97 20.09
C VAL A 199 2.30 -18.85 19.83
N GLY A 200 1.22 -19.16 19.14
CA GLY A 200 0.21 -18.19 18.73
C GLY A 200 -0.53 -17.57 19.91
N LEU A 201 -0.93 -18.39 20.88
CA LEU A 201 -1.72 -17.92 22.02
C LEU A 201 -0.99 -16.85 22.87
N PRO A 202 0.25 -17.04 23.34
CA PRO A 202 0.99 -15.99 24.04
C PRO A 202 1.31 -14.76 23.18
N VAL A 203 1.51 -14.94 21.87
CA VAL A 203 1.71 -13.81 20.95
C VAL A 203 0.43 -12.98 20.82
N LEU A 204 -0.73 -13.63 20.74
CA LEU A 204 -2.03 -12.95 20.69
C LEU A 204 -2.34 -12.24 22.02
N GLU A 205 -2.07 -12.86 23.16
CA GLU A 205 -2.22 -12.25 24.49
C GLU A 205 -1.37 -10.96 24.60
N GLY A 206 -0.08 -11.02 24.29
CA GLY A 206 0.78 -9.86 24.29
C GLY A 206 0.40 -8.81 23.23
N ALA A 207 -0.23 -9.22 22.12
CA ALA A 207 -0.76 -8.31 21.12
C ALA A 207 -2.01 -7.59 21.62
N LEU A 208 -2.92 -8.29 22.31
CA LEU A 208 -4.11 -7.70 22.93
C LEU A 208 -3.71 -6.69 24.01
N GLU A 209 -2.82 -7.04 24.91
CA GLU A 209 -2.32 -6.15 25.95
C GLU A 209 -1.73 -4.87 25.35
N ARG A 210 -0.89 -4.99 24.33
CA ARG A 210 -0.35 -3.82 23.62
C ARG A 210 -1.42 -3.00 22.91
N SER A 211 -2.44 -3.65 22.33
CA SER A 211 -3.52 -2.93 21.65
C SER A 211 -4.36 -2.10 22.65
N VAL A 212 -4.63 -2.64 23.84
CA VAL A 212 -5.32 -1.92 24.91
C VAL A 212 -4.47 -0.75 25.42
N ALA A 213 -3.18 -0.97 25.66
CA ALA A 213 -2.27 0.09 26.08
C ALA A 213 -2.16 1.21 25.03
N LEU A 214 -2.10 0.84 23.73
CA LEU A 214 -2.10 1.81 22.64
C LEU A 214 -3.43 2.58 22.58
N ALA A 215 -4.56 1.89 22.71
CA ALA A 215 -5.88 2.52 22.72
C ALA A 215 -6.01 3.54 23.87
N ALA A 216 -5.58 3.18 25.08
CA ALA A 216 -5.55 4.08 26.23
C ALA A 216 -4.65 5.30 26.00
N ALA A 217 -3.45 5.09 25.40
CA ALA A 217 -2.55 6.18 25.05
C ALA A 217 -3.10 7.10 23.94
N MET A 218 -3.88 6.56 23.01
CA MET A 218 -4.56 7.33 21.96
C MET A 218 -5.72 8.13 22.55
N ASP A 219 -6.53 7.53 23.42
CA ASP A 219 -7.64 8.21 24.10
C ASP A 219 -7.15 9.37 24.97
N ALA A 220 -6.09 9.17 25.76
CA ALA A 220 -5.45 10.21 26.52
C ALA A 220 -4.98 11.42 25.68
N ARG A 221 -4.65 11.18 24.39
CA ARG A 221 -4.28 12.24 23.43
C ARG A 221 -5.48 12.83 22.68
N GLY A 222 -6.70 12.40 23.01
CA GLY A 222 -7.94 12.87 22.37
C GLY A 222 -8.18 12.32 20.95
N TYR A 223 -7.55 11.18 20.59
CA TYR A 223 -7.91 10.47 19.37
C TYR A 223 -9.33 9.91 19.50
N GLY A 224 -10.10 9.93 18.39
CA GLY A 224 -11.46 9.43 18.39
C GLY A 224 -12.52 10.48 18.77
N ARG A 225 -12.14 11.66 19.24
CA ARG A 225 -13.11 12.74 19.46
C ARG A 225 -13.63 13.24 18.12
N THR A 226 -14.90 12.98 17.85
CA THR A 226 -15.61 13.50 16.69
C THR A 226 -16.09 14.92 16.98
N ALA A 227 -15.86 15.86 16.05
CA ALA A 227 -16.48 17.16 16.11
C ALA A 227 -18.02 16.99 16.05
N GLN A 228 -18.75 17.75 16.86
CA GLN A 228 -20.21 17.79 16.77
C GLN A 228 -20.59 18.48 15.45
N VAL A 229 -20.87 17.68 14.43
CA VAL A 229 -21.28 18.17 13.11
C VAL A 229 -22.81 18.18 13.07
N PRO A 230 -23.45 19.27 12.61
CA PRO A 230 -24.91 19.31 12.45
C PRO A 230 -25.42 18.12 11.62
N PRO A 231 -26.54 17.50 12.01
CA PRO A 231 -27.04 16.27 11.34
C PRO A 231 -27.34 16.48 9.85
N ALA A 232 -27.80 17.67 9.47
CA ALA A 232 -28.03 18.02 8.06
C ALA A 232 -26.76 17.90 7.20
N VAL A 233 -25.65 18.33 7.75
CA VAL A 233 -24.36 18.30 7.07
C VAL A 233 -23.79 16.90 6.97
N ARG A 234 -23.99 16.08 8.03
CA ARG A 234 -23.60 14.66 7.99
C ARG A 234 -24.39 13.90 6.94
N ARG A 235 -25.70 14.16 6.85
CA ARG A 235 -26.58 13.59 5.81
C ARG A 235 -26.11 14.00 4.41
N LEU A 236 -25.83 15.28 4.19
CA LEU A 236 -25.36 15.78 2.88
C LEU A 236 -24.04 15.10 2.44
N THR A 237 -23.07 14.99 3.34
CA THR A 237 -21.80 14.29 3.01
C THR A 237 -22.02 12.82 2.74
N SER A 238 -22.89 12.15 3.50
CA SER A 238 -23.21 10.74 3.26
C SER A 238 -23.94 10.54 1.93
N VAL A 239 -24.91 11.39 1.60
CA VAL A 239 -25.63 11.33 0.32
C VAL A 239 -24.69 11.59 -0.85
N LEU A 240 -23.81 12.58 -0.75
CA LEU A 240 -22.85 12.88 -1.80
C LEU A 240 -21.82 11.75 -2.00
N THR A 241 -21.33 11.13 -0.93
CA THR A 241 -20.36 10.04 -1.04
C THR A 241 -21.00 8.75 -1.52
N LEU A 242 -22.14 8.34 -0.95
CA LEU A 242 -22.85 7.13 -1.34
C LEU A 242 -23.48 7.28 -2.73
N GLY A 243 -24.17 8.40 -2.98
CA GLY A 243 -24.73 8.70 -4.29
C GLY A 243 -23.67 8.81 -5.38
N GLY A 244 -22.54 9.43 -5.05
CA GLY A 244 -21.38 9.48 -5.95
C GLY A 244 -20.80 8.10 -6.25
N LEU A 245 -20.68 7.23 -5.24
CA LEU A 245 -20.20 5.86 -5.43
C LEU A 245 -21.16 5.04 -6.29
N LEU A 246 -22.46 5.14 -6.02
CA LEU A 246 -23.49 4.50 -6.84
C LEU A 246 -23.48 5.03 -8.28
N GLY A 247 -23.27 6.34 -8.46
CA GLY A 247 -23.12 6.96 -9.77
C GLY A 247 -21.89 6.43 -10.53
N VAL A 248 -20.78 6.23 -9.84
CA VAL A 248 -19.59 5.60 -10.44
C VAL A 248 -19.87 4.15 -10.84
N CYS A 249 -20.51 3.36 -9.98
CA CYS A 249 -20.88 1.97 -10.30
C CYS A 249 -21.84 1.90 -11.51
N ALA A 250 -22.89 2.71 -11.51
CA ALA A 250 -23.85 2.75 -12.59
C ALA A 250 -23.24 3.29 -13.89
N GLY A 251 -22.37 4.31 -13.80
CA GLY A 251 -21.64 4.85 -14.95
C GLY A 251 -20.67 3.83 -15.55
N THR A 252 -19.95 3.08 -14.71
CA THR A 252 -19.07 2.00 -15.16
C THR A 252 -19.87 0.88 -15.82
N TYR A 253 -21.00 0.48 -15.22
CA TYR A 253 -21.90 -0.50 -15.81
C TYR A 253 -22.44 -0.05 -17.18
N GLY A 254 -22.85 1.24 -17.29
CA GLY A 254 -23.31 1.80 -18.56
C GLY A 254 -22.23 1.89 -19.64
N LEU A 255 -20.95 1.97 -19.24
CA LEU A 255 -19.80 1.93 -20.17
C LEU A 255 -19.46 0.50 -20.63
N LEU A 256 -19.69 -0.51 -19.78
CA LEU A 256 -19.44 -1.91 -20.11
C LEU A 256 -20.63 -2.56 -20.83
N GLY A 257 -21.82 -2.02 -20.65
CA GLY A 257 -23.04 -2.50 -21.32
C GLY A 257 -23.02 -2.15 -22.81
N ASP A 258 -23.36 -3.13 -23.65
CA ASP A 258 -23.39 -3.05 -25.13
C ASP A 258 -24.53 -2.14 -25.65
N SER A 259 -25.36 -1.62 -24.77
CA SER A 259 -26.55 -0.82 -25.08
C SER A 259 -26.28 0.64 -25.45
N GLY A 260 -25.06 0.99 -25.92
CA GLY A 260 -24.73 2.25 -26.63
C GLY A 260 -25.27 3.56 -26.02
N GLY A 261 -25.79 3.52 -24.82
CA GLY A 261 -26.36 4.66 -24.14
C GLY A 261 -25.27 5.67 -23.75
N GLY A 262 -25.24 6.83 -24.37
CA GLY A 262 -24.31 7.91 -24.12
C GLY A 262 -24.27 8.43 -22.65
N TYR A 263 -25.01 7.77 -21.74
CA TYR A 263 -25.07 8.19 -20.32
C TYR A 263 -23.92 7.61 -19.46
N GLY A 264 -23.19 6.59 -19.92
CA GLY A 264 -22.14 5.94 -19.12
C GLY A 264 -21.05 6.92 -18.70
N LEU A 265 -20.52 7.68 -19.66
CA LEU A 265 -19.48 8.69 -19.40
C LEU A 265 -19.96 9.88 -18.55
N PRO A 266 -21.08 10.55 -18.84
CA PRO A 266 -21.56 11.66 -18.02
C PRO A 266 -21.95 11.19 -16.59
N LEU A 267 -22.57 10.01 -16.46
CA LEU A 267 -22.93 9.47 -15.15
C LEU A 267 -21.71 9.12 -14.31
N LEU A 268 -20.67 8.55 -14.93
CA LEU A 268 -19.40 8.28 -14.27
C LEU A 268 -18.72 9.59 -13.83
N ALA A 269 -18.69 10.62 -14.68
CA ALA A 269 -18.09 11.91 -14.36
C ALA A 269 -18.83 12.62 -13.21
N VAL A 270 -20.17 12.64 -13.26
CA VAL A 270 -21.01 13.20 -12.18
C VAL A 270 -20.85 12.41 -10.89
N GLY A 271 -20.87 11.07 -10.96
CA GLY A 271 -20.66 10.20 -9.80
C GLY A 271 -19.30 10.42 -9.14
N LEU A 272 -18.24 10.50 -9.95
CA LEU A 272 -16.88 10.78 -9.45
C LEU A 272 -16.80 12.18 -8.84
N GLY A 273 -17.39 13.20 -9.49
CA GLY A 273 -17.45 14.57 -8.97
C GLY A 273 -18.19 14.65 -7.63
N ALA A 274 -19.34 13.99 -7.51
CA ALA A 274 -20.12 13.92 -6.28
C ALA A 274 -19.37 13.20 -5.14
N ALA A 275 -18.71 12.07 -5.43
CA ALA A 275 -17.89 11.34 -4.47
C ALA A 275 -16.71 12.19 -3.98
N MET A 276 -16.01 12.85 -4.88
CA MET A 276 -14.90 13.76 -4.55
C MET A 276 -15.37 14.97 -3.73
N ALA A 277 -16.50 15.57 -4.07
CA ALA A 277 -17.10 16.67 -3.32
C ALA A 277 -17.49 16.22 -1.90
N GLY A 278 -18.09 15.05 -1.77
CA GLY A 278 -18.44 14.46 -0.46
C GLY A 278 -17.21 14.21 0.42
N LEU A 279 -16.15 13.63 -0.14
CA LEU A 279 -14.87 13.41 0.56
C LEU A 279 -14.20 14.73 0.96
N TRP A 280 -14.24 15.73 0.09
CA TRP A 280 -13.65 17.04 0.35
C TRP A 280 -14.42 17.80 1.44
N LEU A 281 -15.77 17.78 1.39
CA LEU A 281 -16.61 18.36 2.41
C LEU A 281 -16.40 17.68 3.77
N GLY A 282 -16.32 16.35 3.80
CA GLY A 282 -16.00 15.57 5.01
C GLY A 282 -14.61 15.90 5.54
N GLY A 283 -13.63 16.06 4.65
CA GLY A 283 -12.25 16.38 5.03
C GLY A 283 -12.04 17.78 5.58
N ARG A 284 -12.75 18.80 5.08
CA ARG A 284 -12.64 20.19 5.56
C ARG A 284 -13.12 20.42 7.00
N ARG A 285 -13.93 19.53 7.52
CA ARG A 285 -14.56 19.64 8.85
C ARG A 285 -13.86 18.86 9.96
N SER A 286 -12.77 18.20 9.61
CA SER A 286 -11.88 17.62 10.59
C SER A 286 -11.18 18.74 11.36
N VAL A 287 -11.51 18.95 12.64
CA VAL A 287 -10.91 19.95 13.55
C VAL A 287 -9.43 19.66 13.86
N ARG A 288 -8.86 18.65 13.22
CA ARG A 288 -7.51 18.17 13.51
C ARG A 288 -6.44 18.99 12.80
N THR A 289 -5.49 19.48 13.57
CA THR A 289 -4.29 20.12 13.08
C THR A 289 -3.40 19.08 12.38
N ARG A 290 -3.07 19.30 11.11
CA ARG A 290 -2.11 18.46 10.38
C ARG A 290 -0.70 18.84 10.83
N TYR A 291 -0.07 17.96 11.61
CA TYR A 291 1.33 18.13 11.93
C TYR A 291 2.20 17.82 10.70
N ARG A 292 2.90 18.86 10.18
CA ARG A 292 3.75 18.82 8.98
C ARG A 292 3.05 18.22 7.76
N PRO A 293 2.14 18.94 7.11
CA PRO A 293 1.62 18.51 5.81
C PRO A 293 2.78 18.44 4.81
N GLU A 294 2.86 17.34 4.07
CA GLU A 294 3.84 17.21 2.98
C GLU A 294 3.33 18.04 1.80
N PRO A 295 4.01 19.16 1.43
CA PRO A 295 3.55 19.97 0.32
C PRO A 295 3.76 19.22 -1.00
N TRP A 296 2.80 19.35 -1.89
CA TRP A 296 2.93 18.90 -3.27
C TRP A 296 3.84 19.86 -4.02
N GLY A 297 5.15 19.65 -3.94
CA GLY A 297 6.14 20.55 -4.53
C GLY A 297 6.24 20.40 -6.06
N VAL A 298 6.93 21.34 -6.72
CA VAL A 298 7.14 21.36 -8.18
C VAL A 298 7.69 20.03 -8.70
N ARG A 299 8.61 19.39 -7.98
CA ARG A 299 9.17 18.10 -8.35
C ARG A 299 8.11 16.99 -8.37
N ALA A 300 7.15 17.02 -7.44
CA ALA A 300 6.05 16.06 -7.42
C ALA A 300 5.11 16.25 -8.63
N TRP A 301 4.86 17.50 -9.02
CA TRP A 301 4.10 17.82 -10.22
C TRP A 301 4.82 17.37 -11.50
N LEU A 302 6.13 17.55 -11.60
CA LEU A 302 6.91 17.09 -12.75
C LEU A 302 6.90 15.56 -12.89
N VAL A 303 7.03 14.85 -11.76
CA VAL A 303 6.99 13.38 -11.75
C VAL A 303 5.59 12.86 -12.11
N SER A 304 4.54 13.37 -11.49
CA SER A 304 3.17 12.95 -11.82
C SER A 304 2.78 13.39 -13.24
N GLY A 305 3.16 14.61 -13.63
CA GLY A 305 2.93 15.13 -14.97
C GLY A 305 3.59 14.29 -16.07
N SER A 306 4.80 13.78 -15.84
CA SER A 306 5.45 12.90 -16.80
C SER A 306 4.67 11.60 -17.02
N GLY A 307 4.13 10.98 -15.96
CA GLY A 307 3.28 9.79 -16.08
C GLY A 307 1.98 10.06 -16.82
N VAL A 308 1.31 11.18 -16.48
CA VAL A 308 0.08 11.61 -17.18
C VAL A 308 0.37 11.93 -18.64
N ALA A 309 1.49 12.58 -18.95
CA ALA A 309 1.89 12.88 -20.31
C ALA A 309 2.11 11.60 -21.14
N VAL A 310 2.81 10.60 -20.57
CA VAL A 310 2.98 9.31 -21.23
C VAL A 310 1.63 8.65 -21.51
N ALA A 311 0.72 8.63 -20.54
CA ALA A 311 -0.61 8.07 -20.72
C ALA A 311 -1.38 8.80 -21.83
N ALA A 312 -1.40 10.14 -21.79
CA ALA A 312 -2.11 10.97 -22.78
C ALA A 312 -1.55 10.78 -24.20
N LEU A 313 -0.21 10.79 -24.33
CA LEU A 313 0.45 10.58 -25.63
C LEU A 313 0.17 9.19 -26.20
N MET A 314 0.14 8.13 -25.35
CA MET A 314 -0.19 6.79 -25.81
C MET A 314 -1.66 6.62 -26.16
N ILE A 315 -2.57 7.29 -25.45
CA ILE A 315 -3.99 7.33 -25.82
C ILE A 315 -4.16 8.05 -27.16
N ALA A 316 -3.50 9.17 -27.36
CA ALA A 316 -3.50 9.90 -28.63
C ALA A 316 -2.93 9.05 -29.77
N ALA A 317 -1.78 8.36 -29.54
CA ALA A 317 -1.16 7.48 -30.51
C ALA A 317 -2.09 6.33 -30.94
N ASN A 318 -2.90 5.81 -30.02
CA ASN A 318 -3.91 4.79 -30.33
C ASN A 318 -5.01 5.31 -31.26
N GLY A 319 -5.32 6.62 -31.20
CA GLY A 319 -6.27 7.25 -32.12
C GLY A 319 -5.71 7.46 -33.55
N TYR A 320 -4.43 7.75 -33.69
CA TYR A 320 -3.80 8.08 -34.97
C TYR A 320 -3.18 6.86 -35.71
N ALA A 321 -2.66 5.89 -34.96
CA ALA A 321 -1.94 4.74 -35.54
C ALA A 321 -2.20 3.45 -34.74
N PRO A 322 -3.43 2.93 -34.71
CA PRO A 322 -3.77 1.75 -33.90
C PRO A 322 -2.98 0.50 -34.33
N GLY A 323 -2.71 0.32 -35.63
CA GLY A 323 -1.95 -0.81 -36.15
C GLY A 323 -0.49 -0.88 -35.68
N ALA A 324 0.13 0.27 -35.39
CA ALA A 324 1.49 0.30 -34.87
C ALA A 324 1.56 -0.12 -33.38
N LEU A 325 0.49 0.12 -32.63
CA LEU A 325 0.38 -0.25 -31.21
C LEU A 325 -0.09 -1.69 -31.00
N HIS A 326 -0.83 -2.22 -31.97
CA HIS A 326 -1.39 -3.58 -31.94
C HIS A 326 -0.92 -4.35 -33.18
N PRO A 327 0.34 -4.86 -33.21
CA PRO A 327 0.80 -5.64 -34.32
C PRO A 327 -0.09 -6.89 -34.46
N PRO A 328 -0.53 -7.20 -35.71
CA PRO A 328 -1.35 -8.37 -35.95
C PRO A 328 -0.53 -9.63 -35.69
N ALA A 329 -1.15 -10.62 -35.04
CA ALA A 329 -0.55 -11.93 -34.84
C ALA A 329 -0.65 -12.79 -36.14
N VAL A 330 -1.56 -12.43 -37.03
CA VAL A 330 -1.79 -13.11 -38.33
C VAL A 330 -1.87 -12.05 -39.43
N PRO A 331 -1.04 -12.10 -40.47
CA PRO A 331 0.13 -12.98 -40.66
C PRO A 331 1.28 -12.67 -39.70
N LEU A 332 2.17 -13.64 -39.50
CA LEU A 332 3.38 -13.45 -38.69
C LEU A 332 4.28 -12.38 -39.32
N THR A 333 4.18 -11.16 -38.78
CA THR A 333 5.04 -10.05 -39.18
C THR A 333 5.90 -9.64 -37.98
N ALA A 334 7.19 -9.33 -38.26
CA ALA A 334 8.07 -8.82 -37.20
C ALA A 334 7.50 -7.50 -36.64
N PRO A 335 7.40 -7.34 -35.32
CA PRO A 335 6.91 -6.11 -34.71
C PRO A 335 7.87 -4.97 -35.03
N VAL A 336 7.34 -3.88 -35.60
CA VAL A 336 8.10 -2.66 -35.87
C VAL A 336 8.00 -1.74 -34.67
N LEU A 337 9.11 -1.10 -34.29
CA LEU A 337 9.11 -0.09 -33.24
C LEU A 337 8.59 1.24 -33.79
N PRO A 338 7.40 1.69 -33.41
CA PRO A 338 6.91 3.01 -33.83
C PRO A 338 7.67 4.09 -33.05
N LEU A 339 8.44 4.92 -33.77
CA LEU A 339 9.34 5.91 -33.16
C LEU A 339 8.58 6.93 -32.31
N TRP A 340 7.46 7.44 -32.80
CA TRP A 340 6.67 8.44 -32.07
C TRP A 340 6.17 7.93 -30.70
N PRO A 341 5.47 6.79 -30.59
CA PRO A 341 5.11 6.19 -29.31
C PRO A 341 6.34 5.86 -28.44
N ALA A 342 7.44 5.39 -29.04
CA ALA A 342 8.67 5.09 -28.31
C ALA A 342 9.26 6.34 -27.64
N PHE A 343 9.34 7.47 -28.35
CA PHE A 343 9.75 8.75 -27.76
C PHE A 343 8.82 9.22 -26.65
N SER A 344 7.51 9.04 -26.81
CA SER A 344 6.55 9.38 -25.76
C SER A 344 6.78 8.61 -24.46
N LEU A 345 7.20 7.33 -24.55
CA LEU A 345 7.52 6.52 -23.37
C LEU A 345 8.80 6.98 -22.67
N LEU A 346 9.76 7.57 -23.36
CA LEU A 346 10.99 8.10 -22.76
C LEU A 346 10.71 9.30 -21.85
N VAL A 347 9.59 10.00 -22.02
CA VAL A 347 9.14 11.04 -21.07
C VAL A 347 8.95 10.43 -19.67
N GLY A 348 8.64 9.14 -19.57
CA GLY A 348 8.58 8.38 -18.32
C GLY A 348 9.91 8.32 -17.55
N LEU A 349 11.04 8.70 -18.15
CA LEU A 349 12.35 8.77 -17.47
C LEU A 349 12.55 10.07 -16.67
N VAL A 350 11.72 11.07 -16.84
CA VAL A 350 11.80 12.36 -16.10
C VAL A 350 12.02 12.18 -14.60
N PRO A 351 11.36 11.24 -13.89
CA PRO A 351 11.63 11.01 -12.48
C PRO A 351 13.07 10.59 -12.16
N ALA A 352 13.75 9.94 -13.10
CA ALA A 352 15.15 9.55 -12.92
C ALA A 352 16.10 10.77 -12.80
N VAL A 353 15.70 11.93 -13.33
CA VAL A 353 16.49 13.15 -13.27
C VAL A 353 15.99 14.10 -12.17
N VAL A 354 14.67 14.30 -12.09
CA VAL A 354 14.03 15.32 -11.23
C VAL A 354 13.88 14.87 -9.78
N ALA A 355 13.69 13.58 -9.53
CA ALA A 355 13.49 13.10 -8.16
C ALA A 355 14.80 13.21 -7.35
N PRO A 356 14.73 13.55 -6.06
CA PRO A 356 15.91 13.64 -5.20
C PRO A 356 16.55 12.25 -5.03
N VAL A 357 17.87 12.22 -4.98
CA VAL A 357 18.62 10.99 -4.72
C VAL A 357 18.32 10.54 -3.30
N PRO A 358 17.94 9.27 -3.07
CA PRO A 358 17.71 8.77 -1.73
C PRO A 358 19.02 8.80 -0.94
N ALA A 359 18.99 9.30 0.30
CA ALA A 359 20.13 9.24 1.20
C ALA A 359 20.45 7.75 1.46
N ARG A 360 21.62 7.30 1.02
CA ARG A 360 22.11 5.95 1.34
C ARG A 360 22.43 5.90 2.82
N ALA A 361 21.95 4.92 3.53
CA ALA A 361 22.18 4.71 4.96
C ALA A 361 23.66 4.39 5.34
N GLY A 362 24.61 4.53 4.42
CA GLY A 362 26.01 4.12 4.57
C GLY A 362 27.02 5.20 4.89
N GLY A 363 26.63 6.49 5.04
CA GLY A 363 27.59 7.59 5.23
C GLY A 363 27.83 8.05 6.66
N GLY A 364 27.15 7.49 7.67
CA GLY A 364 27.18 8.01 9.05
C GLY A 364 28.07 7.30 10.06
N VAL A 365 28.68 6.17 9.71
CA VAL A 365 29.49 5.38 10.69
C VAL A 365 30.96 5.79 10.73
N GLY A 366 31.45 6.56 9.74
CA GLY A 366 32.86 6.98 9.66
C GLY A 366 33.20 8.27 10.38
N ALA A 367 32.25 9.17 10.59
CA ALA A 367 32.53 10.49 11.18
C ALA A 367 32.49 10.53 12.73
N GLY A 368 31.99 9.47 13.38
CA GLY A 368 31.89 9.39 14.85
C GLY A 368 33.08 8.72 15.51
N ARG A 369 34.02 8.13 14.78
CA ARG A 369 35.16 7.39 15.38
C ARG A 369 36.45 8.18 15.53
N SER A 370 36.59 9.34 14.87
CA SER A 370 37.78 10.18 15.01
C SER A 370 37.70 11.25 16.12
N ALA A 371 36.52 11.39 16.77
CA ALA A 371 36.38 12.38 17.87
C ALA A 371 36.43 11.78 19.28
N ARG A 372 36.77 10.49 19.45
CA ARG A 372 36.84 9.83 20.77
C ARG A 372 38.23 9.39 21.18
N SER A 373 39.28 10.04 20.71
CA SER A 373 40.67 9.72 21.15
C SER A 373 41.40 10.87 21.81
N SER A 374 40.68 11.84 22.42
CA SER A 374 41.36 12.81 23.32
C SER A 374 40.40 13.36 24.37
N SER A 375 40.25 12.65 25.46
CA SER A 375 39.94 13.26 26.74
C SER A 375 40.40 12.35 27.88
N PRO A 376 41.11 12.92 28.89
CA PRO A 376 41.81 12.14 29.87
C PRO A 376 40.91 11.64 30.98
N THR A 377 41.25 10.47 31.46
CA THR A 377 40.84 9.86 32.72
C THR A 377 40.77 10.86 33.86
N ARG A 378 39.57 11.15 34.38
CA ARG A 378 39.38 11.58 35.76
C ARG A 378 38.02 11.18 36.30
N SER A 379 38.04 10.50 37.42
CA SER A 379 37.05 10.32 38.49
C SER A 379 35.76 9.55 38.14
N ALA A 380 35.85 8.21 38.19
CA ALA A 380 34.72 7.29 38.32
C ALA A 380 34.43 6.84 39.77
N SER A 381 34.73 7.68 40.77
CA SER A 381 34.54 7.30 42.19
C SER A 381 33.45 8.09 42.92
N SER A 382 32.77 9.05 42.28
CA SER A 382 31.73 9.86 42.95
C SER A 382 30.28 9.59 42.47
N ALA A 383 30.08 8.69 41.52
CA ALA A 383 28.74 8.38 40.99
C ALA A 383 28.05 7.16 41.63
N LEU A 384 28.77 6.39 42.44
CA LEU A 384 28.22 5.19 43.10
C LEU A 384 27.65 5.44 44.50
N SER A 385 27.88 6.65 45.10
CA SER A 385 27.33 7.03 46.42
C SER A 385 25.97 7.76 46.34
N ALA A 386 25.53 8.23 45.15
CA ALA A 386 24.27 8.95 45.01
C ALA A 386 23.09 8.04 44.63
N SER A 387 23.35 6.82 44.17
CA SER A 387 22.29 5.87 43.77
C SER A 387 21.73 5.04 44.93
N SER A 388 22.44 4.94 46.05
CA SER A 388 21.98 4.19 47.23
C SER A 388 21.16 5.04 48.23
N ALA A 389 21.19 6.36 48.10
CA ALA A 389 20.38 7.25 48.95
C ALA A 389 18.95 7.51 48.45
N SER A 390 18.70 7.29 47.17
CA SER A 390 17.37 7.49 46.56
C SER A 390 16.41 6.30 46.75
N SER A 391 16.92 5.09 46.94
CA SER A 391 16.11 3.90 47.20
C SER A 391 15.71 3.71 48.68
N ALA A 392 16.35 4.39 49.60
CA ALA A 392 15.99 4.31 51.03
C ALA A 392 14.90 5.30 51.44
N LEU A 393 14.66 6.37 50.68
CA LEU A 393 13.60 7.34 50.94
C LEU A 393 12.23 6.96 50.37
N SER A 394 12.18 6.05 49.39
CA SER A 394 10.90 5.56 48.86
C SER A 394 10.28 4.38 49.65
N ALA A 395 11.07 3.71 50.49
CA ALA A 395 10.57 2.62 51.34
C ALA A 395 9.96 3.12 52.69
N SER A 396 10.31 4.34 53.12
CA SER A 396 9.81 4.93 54.36
C SER A 396 8.43 5.59 54.23
N SER A 397 8.00 5.98 53.01
CA SER A 397 6.71 6.62 52.78
C SER A 397 5.54 5.62 52.53
N ALA A 398 5.85 4.36 52.23
CA ALA A 398 4.87 3.31 52.02
C ALA A 398 4.40 2.65 53.33
N SER A 399 5.18 2.75 54.43
CA SER A 399 4.82 2.15 55.72
C SER A 399 3.88 3.01 56.59
N SER A 400 3.78 4.32 56.33
CA SER A 400 2.92 5.23 57.09
C SER A 400 1.50 5.38 56.52
N ALA A 401 1.24 4.88 55.30
CA ALA A 401 -0.09 4.92 54.67
C ALA A 401 -0.96 3.71 55.01
N LEU A 402 -0.39 2.62 55.54
CA LEU A 402 -1.13 1.41 55.91
C LEU A 402 -1.63 1.36 57.37
N SER A 403 -1.24 2.30 58.22
CA SER A 403 -1.68 2.37 59.60
C SER A 403 -2.86 3.33 59.87
N ALA A 404 -3.33 4.08 58.86
CA ALA A 404 -4.43 5.05 58.98
C ALA A 404 -5.80 4.54 58.47
N SER A 405 -5.88 3.30 57.94
CA SER A 405 -7.12 2.76 57.33
C SER A 405 -7.89 1.76 58.22
N SER A 406 -7.52 1.54 59.48
CA SER A 406 -8.18 0.54 60.34
C SER A 406 -9.01 1.06 61.51
N ALA A 407 -9.35 2.35 61.52
CA ALA A 407 -10.11 2.93 62.60
C ALA A 407 -11.30 3.79 62.13
N SER A 408 -12.28 3.18 61.43
CA SER A 408 -13.63 3.80 61.30
C SER A 408 -14.64 2.79 60.75
N SER A 409 -15.04 1.85 61.58
CA SER A 409 -16.27 1.10 61.38
C SER A 409 -16.89 0.75 62.75
N VAL A 410 -17.89 1.41 63.18
CA VAL A 410 -18.92 1.08 64.17
C VAL A 410 -19.85 2.33 64.26
N ARG A 411 -21.09 2.33 63.86
CA ARG A 411 -22.32 1.76 64.42
C ARG A 411 -23.58 2.24 63.67
N PRO A 412 -24.72 1.55 63.89
CA PRO A 412 -25.92 1.63 63.07
C PRO A 412 -27.07 2.31 63.82
N SER A 413 -28.17 2.63 63.17
CA SER A 413 -29.58 2.61 63.62
C SER A 413 -30.45 3.18 62.50
N ALA A 414 -31.43 2.48 62.04
CA ALA A 414 -32.76 2.09 62.57
C ALA A 414 -33.87 3.01 62.09
N SER A 415 -34.95 2.34 61.62
CA SER A 415 -36.39 2.79 61.49
C SER A 415 -36.73 3.47 60.13
N GLY A 416 -37.38 2.84 59.27
CA GLY A 416 -38.65 2.36 58.84
C GLY A 416 -39.81 3.39 58.98
N PRO A 417 -41.03 3.15 58.44
CA PRO A 417 -41.41 2.71 57.08
C PRO A 417 -42.57 3.60 56.48
N PHE A 418 -43.37 3.05 55.55
CA PHE A 418 -44.67 3.52 55.02
C PHE A 418 -44.65 4.51 53.85
N THR A 419 -45.27 4.28 52.74
CA THR A 419 -46.52 3.68 52.27
C THR A 419 -46.79 4.21 50.84
N LYS A 420 -47.35 3.33 50.05
CA LYS A 420 -48.46 3.48 49.07
C LYS A 420 -48.22 4.07 47.69
N GLU A 421 -48.35 3.21 46.75
CA GLU A 421 -49.08 3.30 45.46
C GLU A 421 -50.43 4.12 45.57
N PRO A 422 -51.16 4.44 44.47
CA PRO A 422 -51.11 3.96 43.09
C PRO A 422 -51.54 4.98 42.00
N THR A 423 -51.59 4.45 40.72
CA THR A 423 -52.46 4.83 39.57
C THR A 423 -52.31 6.20 38.92
N GLN A 424 -51.99 6.28 37.69
CA GLN A 424 -52.70 6.05 36.41
C GLN A 424 -51.74 5.89 35.26
#